data_774ff6dcb4cb412297ac49b1ac220e29
#
_entry.id   774ff6dcb4cb412297ac49b1ac220e29
#
_cell.length_a   1.000
_cell.length_b   1.000
_cell.length_c   1.000
_cell.angle_alpha   90.00
_cell.angle_beta   90.00
_cell.angle_gamma   90.00
#
_symmetry.space_group_name_H-M   'P 1'
#
loop_
_entity.id
_entity.type
_entity.pdbx_description
1 polymer ?
#
loop_
_entity_poly.entity_id
_entity_poly.type
_entity_poly.pdbx_seq_one_letter_code
_entity_poly.pdbx_strand_id
1 'polypeptide(L)'
;ALYEIHIDNNGDAVEDVTFQFDFKQTLNSIEIPSGGPSNVAIPLSNAGDASNPANVQTSESYGVTMVKGDRRSGARTPLGNFNKPFDYIGTKSFADYPGYARGFIQPLNLGTCGAGKVFVGQRAESFAIDLGRVFDLINLNPLGPRDGGTNVLADKNITSIAMEIPKACLVNAAQVDLGNNKRGVDPVIGAWTTASVRQATLVNPSPASGISTTAKKGGAWTQVSRLGMPLVNEVVIGLKDKDKFNASEPKDDVANFKNYVFYPTLPALIQKLYPSAPAPTNFPRQDLVTAFLTGVPTINKPANKALVPADMLRLNTTTPTVVAASQNDLGVIGGDTAGFPNGRRPGDDVTDVSLRVAMGVLCHAGLPPEATCVPADAKAGTAPFTDGVVKSATAFDSVFPYLKTPNAGSR
;
A
#
# COMPACT_ATOMS: atom_id res chain seq x y z
N ALA A 1 9.62 9.76 -10.88
CA ALA A 1 9.38 9.64 -9.43
C ALA A 1 10.34 8.61 -8.85
N LEU A 2 10.63 8.70 -7.56
CA LEU A 2 11.28 7.67 -6.76
C LEU A 2 10.21 7.08 -5.86
N TYR A 3 9.99 5.77 -5.94
CA TYR A 3 9.05 5.04 -5.08
C TYR A 3 9.85 4.27 -4.04
N GLU A 4 9.38 4.26 -2.79
CA GLU A 4 10.12 3.69 -1.68
C GLU A 4 9.19 2.87 -0.78
N ILE A 5 9.69 1.70 -0.34
CA ILE A 5 9.06 0.87 0.68
C ILE A 5 9.98 0.90 1.89
N HIS A 6 9.49 1.39 3.01
CA HIS A 6 10.23 1.57 4.25
C HIS A 6 9.85 0.54 5.28
N ILE A 7 10.82 0.10 6.06
CA ILE A 7 10.66 -0.83 7.18
C ILE A 7 11.28 -0.20 8.43
N ASP A 8 10.48 -0.06 9.47
CA ASP A 8 10.89 0.18 10.85
C ASP A 8 10.87 -1.15 11.58
N ASN A 9 12.01 -1.59 12.10
CA ASN A 9 12.15 -2.86 12.79
C ASN A 9 12.67 -2.71 14.25
N ASN A 10 12.61 -1.47 14.75
CA ASN A 10 12.99 -1.15 16.12
C ASN A 10 11.92 -0.33 16.87
N GLY A 11 10.87 0.16 16.16
CA GLY A 11 9.73 0.86 16.72
C GLY A 11 9.97 2.35 17.01
N ASP A 12 10.97 2.98 16.39
CA ASP A 12 11.28 4.41 16.59
C ASP A 12 10.64 5.33 15.54
N ALA A 13 9.84 4.75 14.62
CA ALA A 13 9.15 5.43 13.53
C ALA A 13 10.10 6.10 12.51
N VAL A 14 11.32 5.59 12.42
CA VAL A 14 12.30 5.91 11.38
C VAL A 14 12.62 4.65 10.59
N GLU A 15 12.93 4.78 9.32
CA GLU A 15 13.28 3.62 8.50
C GLU A 15 14.65 3.02 8.87
N ASP A 16 14.69 1.71 9.10
CA ASP A 16 15.92 0.91 9.24
C ASP A 16 16.35 0.29 7.91
N VAL A 17 15.36 -0.06 7.07
CA VAL A 17 15.57 -0.61 5.74
C VAL A 17 14.62 0.04 4.76
N THR A 18 15.14 0.50 3.62
CA THR A 18 14.33 1.06 2.52
C THR A 18 14.65 0.35 1.22
N PHE A 19 13.61 -0.05 0.49
CA PHE A 19 13.74 -0.48 -0.90
C PHE A 19 13.31 0.66 -1.81
N GLN A 20 14.25 1.13 -2.65
CA GLN A 20 14.05 2.25 -3.57
C GLN A 20 13.89 1.74 -4.99
N PHE A 21 12.91 2.31 -5.71
CA PHE A 21 12.61 2.01 -7.11
C PHE A 21 12.70 3.29 -7.94
N ASP A 22 13.62 3.34 -8.87
CA ASP A 22 13.74 4.41 -9.86
C ASP A 22 13.47 3.87 -11.26
N PHE A 23 12.73 4.64 -12.06
CA PHE A 23 12.24 4.23 -13.37
C PHE A 23 12.89 5.00 -14.48
N LYS A 24 13.20 4.29 -15.57
CA LYS A 24 13.72 4.86 -16.80
C LYS A 24 12.88 4.40 -17.98
N GLN A 25 12.45 5.33 -18.80
CA GLN A 25 11.77 5.06 -20.06
C GLN A 25 12.75 5.26 -21.22
N THR A 26 12.70 4.36 -22.21
CA THR A 26 13.55 4.38 -23.41
C THR A 26 12.64 4.35 -24.64
N LEU A 27 12.91 5.25 -25.61
CA LEU A 27 12.23 5.27 -26.91
C LEU A 27 13.00 4.34 -27.86
N ASN A 28 12.32 3.37 -28.45
CA ASN A 28 12.89 2.48 -29.47
C ASN A 28 12.77 3.08 -30.87
N SER A 29 11.84 4.01 -31.10
CA SER A 29 11.61 4.71 -32.37
C SER A 29 11.42 3.79 -33.57
N ILE A 30 10.30 3.04 -33.58
CA ILE A 30 9.95 2.20 -34.72
C ILE A 30 9.64 3.08 -35.92
N GLU A 31 10.37 2.87 -37.03
CA GLU A 31 10.20 3.60 -38.29
C GLU A 31 9.90 2.65 -39.43
N ILE A 32 9.00 3.03 -40.32
CA ILE A 32 8.61 2.22 -41.49
C ILE A 32 8.74 3.02 -42.79
N PRO A 33 8.98 2.35 -43.94
CA PRO A 33 8.94 2.98 -45.25
C PRO A 33 7.50 3.41 -45.56
N SER A 34 7.30 4.69 -45.86
CA SER A 34 6.00 5.27 -46.17
C SER A 34 5.90 5.88 -47.62
N GLY A 35 6.81 5.46 -48.51
CA GLY A 35 6.91 5.94 -49.90
C GLY A 35 7.84 7.13 -50.08
N GLY A 36 8.42 7.68 -49.04
CA GLY A 36 9.43 8.74 -49.05
C GLY A 36 10.87 8.20 -49.17
N PRO A 37 11.88 9.09 -49.23
CA PRO A 37 13.31 8.72 -49.32
C PRO A 37 13.89 8.10 -48.05
N SER A 38 13.18 8.20 -46.93
CA SER A 38 13.58 7.65 -45.62
C SER A 38 12.39 7.07 -44.88
N ASN A 39 12.67 6.18 -43.91
CA ASN A 39 11.65 5.68 -43.01
C ASN A 39 11.10 6.79 -42.11
N VAL A 40 9.84 6.65 -41.69
CA VAL A 40 9.13 7.60 -40.84
C VAL A 40 8.66 6.91 -39.58
N ALA A 41 8.83 7.58 -38.43
CA ALA A 41 8.43 7.06 -37.12
C ALA A 41 6.90 6.88 -37.06
N ILE A 42 6.47 5.74 -36.54
CA ILE A 42 5.04 5.44 -36.38
C ILE A 42 4.44 6.21 -35.19
N PRO A 43 3.16 6.62 -35.26
CA PRO A 43 2.47 7.31 -34.18
C PRO A 43 1.90 6.38 -33.11
N LEU A 44 1.97 5.06 -33.28
CA LEU A 44 1.35 4.05 -32.43
C LEU A 44 2.32 3.56 -31.35
N SER A 45 1.79 3.03 -30.27
CA SER A 45 2.61 2.48 -29.17
C SER A 45 3.29 1.16 -29.51
N ASN A 46 2.76 0.42 -30.49
CA ASN A 46 3.34 -0.83 -30.98
C ASN A 46 2.94 -1.10 -32.45
N ALA A 47 3.70 -1.96 -33.10
CA ALA A 47 3.45 -2.43 -34.46
C ALA A 47 3.44 -3.97 -34.49
N GLY A 48 2.29 -4.58 -34.14
CA GLY A 48 2.13 -6.04 -34.10
C GLY A 48 2.18 -6.62 -32.68
N ASP A 49 2.69 -7.84 -32.55
CA ASP A 49 2.82 -8.56 -31.28
C ASP A 49 3.76 -7.81 -30.31
N ALA A 50 3.20 -7.29 -29.24
CA ALA A 50 3.95 -6.51 -28.23
C ALA A 50 4.74 -7.38 -27.25
N SER A 51 4.64 -8.70 -27.32
CA SER A 51 5.56 -9.60 -26.62
C SER A 51 6.97 -9.60 -27.22
N ASN A 52 7.09 -9.17 -28.48
CA ASN A 52 8.38 -8.92 -29.12
C ASN A 52 8.83 -7.47 -28.86
N PRO A 53 9.97 -7.25 -28.17
CA PRO A 53 10.46 -5.90 -27.85
C PRO A 53 10.72 -5.02 -29.08
N ALA A 54 11.02 -5.60 -30.25
CA ALA A 54 11.21 -4.86 -31.49
C ALA A 54 9.93 -4.18 -32.02
N ASN A 55 8.77 -4.65 -31.57
CA ASN A 55 7.47 -4.16 -32.02
C ASN A 55 6.88 -3.06 -31.10
N VAL A 56 7.57 -2.69 -30.02
CA VAL A 56 7.08 -1.69 -29.06
C VAL A 56 7.90 -0.40 -29.16
N GLN A 57 7.20 0.75 -29.15
CA GLN A 57 7.83 2.07 -29.25
C GLN A 57 8.64 2.46 -28.03
N THR A 58 8.20 2.03 -26.85
CA THR A 58 8.86 2.39 -25.60
C THR A 58 9.04 1.16 -24.74
N SER A 59 10.19 1.12 -24.07
CA SER A 59 10.45 0.15 -23.00
C SER A 59 10.65 0.90 -21.68
N GLU A 60 10.28 0.27 -20.59
CA GLU A 60 10.48 0.80 -19.24
C GLU A 60 11.32 -0.18 -18.42
N SER A 61 12.31 0.34 -17.74
CA SER A 61 13.17 -0.39 -16.81
C SER A 61 13.14 0.28 -15.44
N TYR A 62 13.51 -0.48 -14.42
CA TYR A 62 13.61 0.02 -13.05
C TYR A 62 14.85 -0.51 -12.34
N GLY A 63 15.48 0.37 -11.55
CA GLY A 63 16.53 0.00 -10.62
C GLY A 63 15.94 -0.31 -9.26
N VAL A 64 16.48 -1.32 -8.57
CA VAL A 64 16.14 -1.64 -7.18
C VAL A 64 17.38 -1.46 -6.33
N THR A 65 17.27 -0.63 -5.29
CA THR A 65 18.34 -0.41 -4.31
C THR A 65 17.81 -0.63 -2.90
N MET A 66 18.48 -1.44 -2.11
CA MET A 66 18.25 -1.54 -0.66
C MET A 66 19.14 -0.54 0.05
N VAL A 67 18.57 0.23 0.97
CA VAL A 67 19.29 1.17 1.84
C VAL A 67 19.10 0.73 3.29
N LYS A 68 20.17 0.63 4.06
CA LYS A 68 20.13 0.36 5.49
C LYS A 68 20.43 1.64 6.25
N GLY A 69 19.57 1.99 7.23
CA GLY A 69 19.54 3.27 7.92
C GLY A 69 18.81 4.34 7.09
N ASP A 70 19.12 5.61 7.33
CA ASP A 70 18.46 6.73 6.67
C ASP A 70 18.41 6.60 5.13
N ARG A 71 17.26 6.74 4.54
CA ARG A 71 16.98 6.50 3.11
C ARG A 71 17.78 7.38 2.15
N ARG A 72 18.33 8.51 2.61
CA ARG A 72 19.11 9.44 1.78
C ARG A 72 20.62 9.29 1.96
N SER A 73 21.07 8.97 3.18
CA SER A 73 22.49 8.90 3.56
C SER A 73 22.98 7.51 4.00
N GLY A 74 22.09 6.55 4.21
CA GLY A 74 22.39 5.20 4.68
C GLY A 74 23.19 4.35 3.69
N ALA A 75 23.58 3.17 4.13
CA ALA A 75 24.36 2.21 3.35
C ALA A 75 23.55 1.62 2.19
N ARG A 76 23.96 1.88 0.95
CA ARG A 76 23.26 1.53 -0.29
C ARG A 76 23.79 0.24 -0.89
N THR A 77 22.91 -0.68 -1.22
CA THR A 77 23.21 -1.93 -1.94
C THR A 77 22.32 -2.01 -3.18
N PRO A 78 22.87 -1.83 -4.40
CA PRO A 78 22.12 -2.08 -5.63
C PRO A 78 21.74 -3.56 -5.73
N LEU A 79 20.46 -3.85 -5.94
CA LEU A 79 19.94 -5.21 -6.08
C LEU A 79 19.77 -5.62 -7.56
N GLY A 80 19.75 -4.66 -8.47
CA GLY A 80 19.70 -4.91 -9.91
C GLY A 80 18.94 -3.83 -10.68
N ASN A 81 19.03 -3.94 -12.01
CA ASN A 81 18.22 -3.19 -12.97
C ASN A 81 17.45 -4.19 -13.81
N PHE A 82 16.14 -3.98 -13.93
CA PHE A 82 15.22 -4.93 -14.54
C PHE A 82 14.29 -4.23 -15.52
N ASN A 83 13.80 -4.96 -16.51
CA ASN A 83 12.77 -4.46 -17.40
C ASN A 83 11.38 -4.70 -16.81
N LYS A 84 10.48 -3.73 -17.02
CA LYS A 84 9.05 -3.85 -16.76
C LYS A 84 8.37 -4.46 -17.98
N PRO A 85 7.39 -5.38 -17.83
CA PRO A 85 6.58 -5.83 -18.96
C PRO A 85 5.82 -4.63 -19.56
N PHE A 86 5.63 -4.65 -20.88
CA PHE A 86 4.73 -3.73 -21.55
C PHE A 86 3.30 -3.95 -21.04
N ASP A 87 2.50 -2.91 -20.93
CA ASP A 87 1.16 -3.00 -20.36
C ASP A 87 0.21 -3.79 -21.26
N TYR A 88 -0.81 -4.42 -20.69
CA TYR A 88 -1.79 -5.24 -21.42
C TYR A 88 -2.76 -4.36 -22.20
N ILE A 89 -2.30 -3.85 -23.33
CA ILE A 89 -3.07 -2.93 -24.18
C ILE A 89 -4.19 -3.61 -24.96
N GLY A 90 -4.15 -4.92 -25.14
CA GLY A 90 -5.22 -5.67 -25.76
C GLY A 90 -4.83 -7.05 -26.27
N THR A 91 -5.84 -7.87 -26.55
CA THR A 91 -5.66 -9.28 -26.97
C THR A 91 -5.05 -9.43 -28.39
N LYS A 92 -5.17 -8.40 -29.24
CA LYS A 92 -4.49 -8.38 -30.55
C LYS A 92 -2.97 -8.21 -30.43
N SER A 93 -2.51 -7.56 -29.34
CA SER A 93 -1.10 -7.29 -29.11
C SER A 93 -0.41 -8.34 -28.26
N PHE A 94 -1.17 -9.19 -27.57
CA PHE A 94 -0.66 -10.28 -26.75
C PHE A 94 -1.56 -11.50 -26.85
N ALA A 95 -1.04 -12.59 -27.38
CA ALA A 95 -1.75 -13.87 -27.41
C ALA A 95 -1.82 -14.52 -26.01
N ASP A 96 -0.75 -14.40 -25.21
CA ASP A 96 -0.64 -14.89 -23.84
C ASP A 96 0.05 -13.85 -22.95
N TYR A 97 -0.70 -12.86 -22.45
CA TYR A 97 -0.15 -11.86 -21.52
C TYR A 97 0.29 -12.46 -20.17
N PRO A 98 -0.45 -13.40 -19.54
CA PRO A 98 0.01 -14.04 -18.31
C PRO A 98 1.39 -14.71 -18.44
N GLY A 99 1.62 -15.46 -19.50
CA GLY A 99 2.90 -16.10 -19.79
C GLY A 99 4.01 -15.08 -20.03
N TYR A 100 3.74 -14.07 -20.85
CA TYR A 100 4.66 -12.96 -21.11
C TYR A 100 5.07 -12.25 -19.82
N ALA A 101 4.11 -11.78 -19.02
CA ALA A 101 4.38 -11.02 -17.80
C ALA A 101 5.13 -11.84 -16.73
N ARG A 102 4.90 -13.15 -16.68
CA ARG A 102 5.60 -14.05 -15.74
C ARG A 102 7.11 -14.07 -15.98
N GLY A 103 7.56 -13.88 -17.22
CA GLY A 103 8.99 -13.76 -17.58
C GLY A 103 9.70 -12.56 -16.94
N PHE A 104 8.94 -11.61 -16.37
CA PHE A 104 9.48 -10.41 -15.70
C PHE A 104 9.51 -10.53 -14.17
N ILE A 105 9.25 -11.71 -13.61
CA ILE A 105 9.53 -11.98 -12.20
C ILE A 105 11.04 -12.17 -12.06
N GLN A 106 11.69 -11.31 -11.28
CA GLN A 106 13.14 -11.27 -11.17
C GLN A 106 13.61 -11.74 -9.78
N PRO A 107 14.68 -12.53 -9.70
CA PRO A 107 15.30 -12.87 -8.43
C PRO A 107 16.05 -11.66 -7.86
N LEU A 108 16.03 -11.52 -6.53
CA LEU A 108 16.83 -10.55 -5.80
C LEU A 108 17.85 -11.27 -4.92
N ASN A 109 19.11 -10.88 -5.03
CA ASN A 109 20.15 -11.32 -4.10
C ASN A 109 20.27 -10.32 -2.94
N LEU A 110 19.84 -10.74 -1.75
CA LEU A 110 19.85 -9.92 -0.53
C LEU A 110 21.08 -10.21 0.36
N GLY A 111 22.13 -10.79 -0.23
CA GLY A 111 23.37 -11.12 0.49
C GLY A 111 23.15 -12.22 1.53
N THR A 112 23.63 -12.00 2.74
CA THR A 112 23.57 -13.00 3.83
C THR A 112 22.17 -13.35 4.29
N CYS A 113 21.16 -12.52 4.01
CA CYS A 113 19.79 -12.85 4.38
C CYS A 113 19.04 -13.73 3.34
N GLY A 114 19.64 -14.03 2.19
CA GLY A 114 19.08 -14.98 1.24
C GLY A 114 18.60 -14.35 -0.08
N ALA A 115 17.71 -15.06 -0.77
CA ALA A 115 17.14 -14.64 -2.04
C ALA A 115 15.69 -14.17 -1.87
N GLY A 116 15.34 -13.10 -2.56
CA GLY A 116 13.98 -12.61 -2.71
C GLY A 116 13.54 -12.64 -4.17
N LYS A 117 12.36 -12.05 -4.43
CA LYS A 117 11.83 -11.84 -5.78
C LYS A 117 11.23 -10.46 -5.88
N VAL A 118 11.22 -9.91 -7.09
CA VAL A 118 10.53 -8.66 -7.43
C VAL A 118 9.76 -8.81 -8.73
N PHE A 119 8.62 -8.17 -8.78
CA PHE A 119 7.85 -7.94 -9.99
C PHE A 119 7.36 -6.49 -9.99
N VAL A 120 7.57 -5.80 -11.10
CA VAL A 120 6.96 -4.48 -11.33
C VAL A 120 6.23 -4.53 -12.66
N GLY A 121 4.94 -4.24 -12.66
CA GLY A 121 4.15 -4.26 -13.89
C GLY A 121 2.67 -4.09 -13.62
N GLN A 122 1.89 -4.02 -14.69
CA GLN A 122 0.45 -3.86 -14.62
C GLN A 122 -0.21 -5.12 -14.06
N ARG A 123 -1.16 -4.93 -13.13
CA ARG A 123 -2.03 -5.96 -12.55
C ARG A 123 -3.47 -5.42 -12.48
N ALA A 124 -4.44 -6.33 -12.40
CA ALA A 124 -5.80 -5.95 -12.05
C ALA A 124 -5.79 -5.33 -10.63
N GLU A 125 -6.61 -4.29 -10.43
CA GLU A 125 -6.69 -3.65 -9.12
C GLU A 125 -7.07 -4.66 -8.04
N SER A 126 -6.27 -4.69 -6.98
CA SER A 126 -6.48 -5.58 -5.85
C SER A 126 -7.44 -5.01 -4.82
N PHE A 127 -7.48 -3.70 -4.65
CA PHE A 127 -8.37 -3.03 -3.74
C PHE A 127 -9.82 -3.08 -4.26
N ALA A 128 -10.76 -3.30 -3.34
CA ALA A 128 -12.17 -3.31 -3.63
C ALA A 128 -12.86 -2.31 -2.72
N ILE A 129 -13.68 -1.42 -3.28
CA ILE A 129 -14.36 -0.36 -2.55
C ILE A 129 -15.51 0.21 -3.37
N ASP A 130 -16.59 0.59 -2.68
CA ASP A 130 -17.59 1.51 -3.21
C ASP A 130 -17.21 2.95 -2.79
N LEU A 131 -16.48 3.66 -3.66
CA LEU A 131 -16.01 5.02 -3.36
C LEU A 131 -17.17 5.99 -3.10
N GLY A 132 -18.28 5.84 -3.81
CA GLY A 132 -19.46 6.68 -3.61
C GLY A 132 -20.05 6.52 -2.22
N ARG A 133 -20.03 5.32 -1.66
CA ARG A 133 -20.53 5.07 -0.30
C ARG A 133 -19.59 5.55 0.80
N VAL A 134 -18.29 5.53 0.58
CA VAL A 134 -17.31 5.92 1.60
C VAL A 134 -17.05 7.43 1.60
N PHE A 135 -16.86 8.03 0.43
CA PHE A 135 -16.46 9.44 0.31
C PHE A 135 -17.64 10.38 0.05
N ASP A 136 -18.77 9.87 -0.41
CA ASP A 136 -20.04 10.59 -0.49
C ASP A 136 -20.97 10.09 0.61
N LEU A 137 -20.85 10.67 1.80
CA LEU A 137 -21.68 10.29 2.95
C LEU A 137 -23.19 10.51 2.74
N ILE A 138 -23.60 11.27 1.72
CA ILE A 138 -25.01 11.43 1.38
C ILE A 138 -25.58 10.14 0.80
N ASN A 139 -24.76 9.40 0.03
CA ASN A 139 -25.13 8.12 -0.58
C ASN A 139 -24.68 6.91 0.25
N LEU A 140 -23.94 7.13 1.34
CA LEU A 140 -23.48 6.06 2.22
C LEU A 140 -24.68 5.37 2.88
N ASN A 141 -24.76 4.04 2.74
CA ASN A 141 -25.59 3.19 3.58
C ASN A 141 -24.71 2.22 4.36
N PRO A 142 -24.09 2.68 5.48
CA PRO A 142 -23.09 1.91 6.19
C PRO A 142 -23.64 0.71 6.95
N LEU A 143 -24.97 0.54 6.99
CA LEU A 143 -25.69 -0.55 7.67
C LEU A 143 -26.49 -1.41 6.68
N GLY A 144 -26.21 -1.26 5.38
CA GLY A 144 -26.79 -2.09 4.33
C GLY A 144 -26.17 -3.49 4.24
N PRO A 145 -26.56 -4.29 3.24
CA PRO A 145 -25.92 -5.57 2.96
C PRO A 145 -24.44 -5.39 2.62
N ARG A 146 -23.59 -6.33 3.08
CA ARG A 146 -22.14 -6.30 2.82
C ARG A 146 -21.76 -6.45 1.34
N ASP A 147 -22.66 -6.99 0.52
CA ASP A 147 -22.52 -7.22 -0.92
C ASP A 147 -23.47 -6.35 -1.76
N GLY A 148 -24.09 -5.36 -1.13
CA GLY A 148 -25.09 -4.48 -1.78
C GLY A 148 -24.50 -3.26 -2.47
N GLY A 149 -23.17 -3.11 -2.51
CA GLY A 149 -22.43 -2.03 -3.17
C GLY A 149 -21.88 -2.42 -4.52
N THR A 150 -21.16 -1.50 -5.14
CA THR A 150 -20.49 -1.72 -6.43
C THR A 150 -18.99 -1.44 -6.30
N ASN A 151 -18.17 -2.46 -6.55
CA ASN A 151 -16.72 -2.25 -6.62
C ASN A 151 -16.39 -1.41 -7.88
N VAL A 152 -16.17 -0.12 -7.68
CA VAL A 152 -15.86 0.82 -8.77
C VAL A 152 -14.46 0.65 -9.36
N LEU A 153 -13.63 -0.22 -8.75
CA LEU A 153 -12.28 -0.53 -9.17
C LEU A 153 -12.17 -1.89 -9.90
N ALA A 154 -13.27 -2.62 -10.06
CA ALA A 154 -13.26 -3.99 -10.58
C ALA A 154 -12.68 -4.11 -12.01
N ASP A 155 -12.85 -3.07 -12.83
CA ASP A 155 -12.36 -2.99 -14.22
C ASP A 155 -11.04 -2.23 -14.36
N LYS A 156 -10.43 -1.79 -13.25
CA LYS A 156 -9.21 -0.97 -13.28
C LYS A 156 -7.95 -1.84 -13.28
N ASN A 157 -6.91 -1.30 -13.89
CA ASN A 157 -5.56 -1.82 -13.84
C ASN A 157 -4.64 -0.82 -13.15
N ILE A 158 -3.68 -1.33 -12.39
CA ILE A 158 -2.67 -0.54 -11.72
C ILE A 158 -1.26 -1.03 -12.05
N THR A 159 -0.27 -0.15 -11.99
CA THR A 159 1.12 -0.57 -11.92
C THR A 159 1.44 -0.97 -10.49
N SER A 160 1.81 -2.23 -10.30
CA SER A 160 2.11 -2.81 -8.99
C SER A 160 3.61 -3.02 -8.83
N ILE A 161 4.11 -2.77 -7.63
CA ILE A 161 5.43 -3.19 -7.16
C ILE A 161 5.18 -4.32 -6.15
N ALA A 162 5.61 -5.53 -6.48
CA ALA A 162 5.52 -6.68 -5.60
C ALA A 162 6.92 -7.20 -5.25
N MET A 163 7.15 -7.47 -3.98
CA MET A 163 8.39 -8.07 -3.48
C MET A 163 8.09 -9.24 -2.55
N GLU A 164 8.90 -10.28 -2.64
CA GLU A 164 8.95 -11.36 -1.68
C GLU A 164 10.33 -11.36 -1.03
N ILE A 165 10.37 -11.04 0.26
CA ILE A 165 11.61 -10.81 1.01
C ILE A 165 11.66 -11.75 2.22
N PRO A 166 12.78 -12.47 2.45
CA PRO A 166 12.94 -13.27 3.66
C PRO A 166 12.79 -12.44 4.93
N LYS A 167 12.02 -12.92 5.89
CA LYS A 167 11.77 -12.23 7.17
C LYS A 167 13.07 -11.83 7.88
N ALA A 168 14.10 -12.67 7.80
CA ALA A 168 15.40 -12.40 8.39
C ALA A 168 16.10 -11.14 7.85
N CYS A 169 15.70 -10.64 6.66
CA CYS A 169 16.21 -9.40 6.09
C CYS A 169 15.52 -8.15 6.64
N LEU A 170 14.36 -8.31 7.28
CA LEU A 170 13.49 -7.23 7.71
C LEU A 170 13.48 -7.05 9.22
N VAL A 171 13.57 -8.15 9.99
CA VAL A 171 13.54 -8.14 11.45
C VAL A 171 14.90 -7.74 12.01
N ASN A 172 14.91 -6.88 13.05
CA ASN A 172 16.13 -6.54 13.77
C ASN A 172 16.58 -7.72 14.66
N ALA A 173 17.82 -8.17 14.48
CA ALA A 173 18.37 -9.27 15.27
C ALA A 173 18.73 -8.90 16.73
N ALA A 174 18.65 -7.62 17.11
CA ALA A 174 18.93 -7.16 18.46
C ALA A 174 17.94 -7.75 19.49
N GLN A 175 18.46 -8.14 20.64
CA GLN A 175 17.64 -8.66 21.73
C GLN A 175 17.00 -7.52 22.52
N VAL A 176 15.66 -7.49 22.58
CA VAL A 176 14.88 -6.53 23.35
C VAL A 176 14.17 -7.22 24.53
N ASP A 177 13.66 -6.43 25.46
CA ASP A 177 12.78 -6.91 26.54
C ASP A 177 11.38 -7.13 26.00
N LEU A 178 10.98 -8.38 25.84
CA LEU A 178 9.66 -8.79 25.37
C LEU A 178 8.59 -8.79 26.49
N GLY A 179 8.95 -8.35 27.69
CA GLY A 179 8.09 -8.43 28.87
C GLY A 179 8.20 -9.78 29.62
N ASN A 180 7.64 -9.86 30.85
CA ASN A 180 7.64 -11.07 31.68
C ASN A 180 9.04 -11.68 31.88
N ASN A 181 10.07 -10.84 32.01
CA ASN A 181 11.50 -11.24 32.13
C ASN A 181 12.03 -12.06 30.94
N LYS A 182 11.40 -11.97 29.78
CA LYS A 182 11.84 -12.58 28.52
C LYS A 182 12.62 -11.58 27.69
N ARG A 183 13.78 -11.99 27.19
CA ARG A 183 14.53 -11.27 26.15
C ARG A 183 14.49 -12.07 24.86
N GLY A 184 14.36 -11.37 23.75
CA GLY A 184 14.30 -11.99 22.42
C GLY A 184 14.30 -10.96 21.31
N VAL A 185 14.28 -11.44 20.10
CA VAL A 185 14.09 -10.59 18.90
C VAL A 185 12.64 -10.14 18.86
N ASP A 186 12.40 -8.82 18.66
CA ASP A 186 11.05 -8.33 18.40
C ASP A 186 10.63 -8.78 17.00
N PRO A 187 9.57 -9.58 16.86
CA PRO A 187 9.14 -10.09 15.57
C PRO A 187 8.29 -9.08 14.78
N VAL A 188 7.94 -7.95 15.37
CA VAL A 188 7.05 -6.95 14.74
C VAL A 188 7.87 -5.95 13.94
N ILE A 189 7.46 -5.77 12.69
CA ILE A 189 7.97 -4.70 11.83
C ILE A 189 6.85 -3.72 11.50
N GLY A 190 7.20 -2.45 11.33
CA GLY A 190 6.34 -1.42 10.74
C GLY A 190 6.73 -1.19 9.28
N ALA A 191 5.76 -0.84 8.44
CA ALA A 191 6.02 -0.54 7.03
C ALA A 191 5.15 0.61 6.54
N TRP A 192 5.71 1.43 5.66
CA TRP A 192 4.98 2.44 4.90
C TRP A 192 5.62 2.62 3.52
N THR A 193 4.92 3.28 2.63
CA THR A 193 5.42 3.60 1.30
C THR A 193 5.43 5.10 1.07
N THR A 194 6.35 5.56 0.24
CA THR A 194 6.42 6.97 -0.19
C THR A 194 6.67 7.08 -1.68
N ALA A 195 6.20 8.20 -2.25
CA ALA A 195 6.63 8.64 -3.57
C ALA A 195 7.29 10.02 -3.46
N SER A 196 8.41 10.19 -4.16
CA SER A 196 9.14 11.46 -4.20
C SER A 196 9.33 11.92 -5.64
N VAL A 197 9.27 13.22 -5.85
CA VAL A 197 9.58 13.86 -7.13
C VAL A 197 10.78 14.81 -6.97
N ARG A 198 11.38 15.19 -8.08
CA ARG A 198 12.45 16.22 -8.02
C ARG A 198 11.85 17.58 -7.68
N GLN A 199 12.54 18.33 -6.85
CA GLN A 199 12.10 19.62 -6.30
C GLN A 199 11.83 20.68 -7.39
N ALA A 200 12.59 20.65 -8.48
CA ALA A 200 12.45 21.60 -9.57
C ALA A 200 12.18 20.89 -10.91
N THR A 201 11.33 21.50 -11.71
CA THR A 201 11.08 21.13 -13.11
C THR A 201 11.19 22.37 -13.98
N LEU A 202 12.14 22.37 -14.91
CA LEU A 202 12.31 23.43 -15.90
C LEU A 202 11.66 22.96 -17.19
N VAL A 203 10.66 23.70 -17.64
CA VAL A 203 9.99 23.43 -18.93
C VAL A 203 10.93 23.81 -20.08
N ASN A 204 11.07 22.91 -21.04
CA ASN A 204 11.88 23.14 -22.21
C ASN A 204 11.02 23.78 -23.32
N PRO A 205 11.28 25.04 -23.73
CA PRO A 205 10.49 25.72 -24.77
C PRO A 205 10.74 25.15 -26.18
N SER A 206 11.82 24.38 -26.37
CA SER A 206 12.20 23.77 -27.64
C SER A 206 12.61 22.32 -27.41
N PRO A 207 11.65 21.41 -27.14
CA PRO A 207 12.00 20.01 -26.88
C PRO A 207 12.59 19.36 -28.13
N ALA A 208 13.68 18.63 -27.97
CA ALA A 208 14.26 17.82 -29.03
C ALA A 208 13.44 16.58 -29.32
N SER A 209 13.69 15.91 -30.43
CA SER A 209 13.16 14.56 -30.68
C SER A 209 13.53 13.61 -29.54
N GLY A 210 12.62 12.69 -29.21
CA GLY A 210 12.82 11.72 -28.14
C GLY A 210 11.66 11.68 -27.16
N ILE A 211 11.83 10.96 -26.06
CA ILE A 211 10.85 10.84 -24.99
C ILE A 211 11.28 11.68 -23.77
N SER A 212 10.31 12.26 -23.07
CA SER A 212 10.54 13.06 -21.85
C SER A 212 11.47 14.27 -22.03
N THR A 213 11.48 14.86 -23.22
CA THR A 213 12.35 16.02 -23.56
C THR A 213 11.71 17.37 -23.23
N THR A 214 10.43 17.38 -22.80
CA THR A 214 9.65 18.60 -22.52
C THR A 214 10.09 19.31 -21.23
N ALA A 215 10.81 18.62 -20.34
CA ALA A 215 11.25 19.20 -19.07
C ALA A 215 12.54 18.59 -18.56
N LYS A 216 13.34 19.40 -17.86
CA LYS A 216 14.46 18.96 -17.04
C LYS A 216 14.07 18.99 -15.58
N LYS A 217 14.28 17.86 -14.89
CA LYS A 217 13.99 17.72 -13.45
C LYS A 217 15.29 17.75 -12.66
N GLY A 218 15.31 18.49 -11.55
CA GLY A 218 16.52 18.66 -10.72
C GLY A 218 16.19 19.02 -9.27
N GLY A 219 17.22 19.22 -8.48
CA GLY A 219 17.12 19.48 -7.04
C GLY A 219 17.03 18.18 -6.21
N ALA A 220 16.72 18.32 -4.93
CA ALA A 220 16.54 17.20 -4.02
C ALA A 220 15.30 16.35 -4.37
N TRP A 221 15.24 15.13 -3.85
CA TRP A 221 14.00 14.34 -3.82
C TRP A 221 13.09 14.91 -2.74
N THR A 222 11.88 15.28 -3.12
CA THR A 222 10.83 15.82 -2.25
C THR A 222 9.68 14.82 -2.18
N GLN A 223 9.37 14.35 -0.99
CA GLN A 223 8.25 13.44 -0.76
C GLN A 223 6.93 14.16 -1.02
N VAL A 224 6.05 13.53 -1.81
CA VAL A 224 4.75 14.07 -2.20
C VAL A 224 3.58 13.12 -1.91
N SER A 225 3.89 11.90 -1.43
CA SER A 225 2.88 10.91 -1.04
C SER A 225 3.45 9.99 0.02
N ARG A 226 2.60 9.62 0.97
CA ARG A 226 2.86 8.61 2.01
C ARG A 226 1.62 7.76 2.23
N LEU A 227 1.82 6.45 2.39
CA LEU A 227 0.80 5.51 2.80
C LEU A 227 1.37 4.55 3.84
N GLY A 228 0.81 4.56 5.04
CA GLY A 228 1.03 3.59 6.11
C GLY A 228 -0.17 2.67 6.26
N MET A 229 -1.03 2.91 7.26
CA MET A 229 -2.30 2.20 7.41
C MET A 229 -3.27 2.57 6.28
N PRO A 230 -3.99 1.59 5.72
CA PRO A 230 -5.03 1.84 4.74
C PRO A 230 -6.05 2.87 5.23
N LEU A 231 -6.46 3.77 4.34
CA LEU A 231 -7.52 4.78 4.52
C LEU A 231 -7.23 5.90 5.54
N VAL A 232 -6.04 5.94 6.16
CA VAL A 232 -5.71 7.01 7.11
C VAL A 232 -5.69 8.37 6.42
N ASN A 233 -4.97 8.48 5.29
CA ASN A 233 -4.94 9.73 4.52
C ASN A 233 -6.33 10.12 4.01
N GLU A 234 -7.14 9.14 3.61
CA GLU A 234 -8.44 9.36 2.97
C GLU A 234 -9.54 9.79 3.96
N VAL A 235 -9.68 9.07 5.10
CA VAL A 235 -10.83 9.23 5.99
C VAL A 235 -10.50 9.68 7.41
N VAL A 236 -9.22 9.74 7.79
CA VAL A 236 -8.78 10.21 9.13
C VAL A 236 -8.20 11.62 9.04
N ILE A 237 -7.23 11.84 8.16
CA ILE A 237 -6.56 13.14 8.02
C ILE A 237 -7.48 14.15 7.34
N GLY A 238 -7.69 15.29 7.98
CA GLY A 238 -8.53 16.37 7.45
C GLY A 238 -7.97 16.97 6.16
N LEU A 239 -8.87 17.40 5.26
CA LEU A 239 -8.53 17.89 3.93
C LEU A 239 -7.43 18.96 3.92
N LYS A 240 -7.44 19.89 4.89
CA LYS A 240 -6.45 20.96 5.00
C LYS A 240 -5.02 20.50 5.28
N ASP A 241 -4.84 19.29 5.83
CA ASP A 241 -3.54 18.77 6.26
C ASP A 241 -3.06 17.57 5.42
N LYS A 242 -3.78 17.20 4.34
CA LYS A 242 -3.39 16.06 3.48
C LYS A 242 -2.02 16.24 2.84
N ASP A 243 -1.72 17.40 2.32
CA ASP A 243 -0.41 17.69 1.72
C ASP A 243 0.70 17.63 2.79
N LYS A 244 0.41 18.16 4.00
CA LYS A 244 1.34 18.08 5.13
C LYS A 244 1.58 16.62 5.54
N PHE A 245 0.53 15.79 5.59
CA PHE A 245 0.64 14.37 5.88
C PHE A 245 1.49 13.65 4.81
N ASN A 246 1.20 13.88 3.54
CA ASN A 246 1.94 13.30 2.42
C ASN A 246 3.44 13.67 2.42
N ALA A 247 3.79 14.86 2.92
CA ALA A 247 5.16 15.38 2.96
C ALA A 247 5.91 15.05 4.26
N SER A 248 5.22 14.59 5.33
CA SER A 248 5.82 14.33 6.65
C SER A 248 6.29 12.88 6.80
N GLU A 249 7.12 12.65 7.82
CA GLU A 249 7.61 11.33 8.21
C GLU A 249 6.81 10.77 9.39
N PRO A 250 6.72 9.43 9.55
CA PRO A 250 5.95 8.81 10.63
C PRO A 250 6.32 9.28 12.04
N LYS A 251 7.60 9.55 12.31
CA LYS A 251 8.07 10.06 13.61
C LYS A 251 7.43 11.36 14.05
N ASP A 252 6.88 12.14 13.10
CA ASP A 252 6.27 13.44 13.35
C ASP A 252 4.74 13.36 13.52
N ASP A 253 4.12 12.18 13.41
CA ASP A 253 2.68 12.01 13.37
C ASP A 253 1.97 12.46 14.63
N VAL A 254 2.51 12.15 15.81
CA VAL A 254 1.93 12.57 17.08
C VAL A 254 1.90 14.09 17.19
N ALA A 255 3.00 14.75 16.82
CA ALA A 255 3.09 16.21 16.87
C ALA A 255 2.12 16.88 15.89
N ASN A 256 1.96 16.29 14.69
CA ASN A 256 1.22 16.89 13.59
C ASN A 256 -0.26 16.48 13.54
N PHE A 257 -0.59 15.21 13.86
CA PHE A 257 -1.87 14.61 13.46
C PHE A 257 -2.63 13.90 14.58
N LYS A 258 -2.10 13.81 15.82
CA LYS A 258 -2.75 13.08 16.92
C LYS A 258 -4.22 13.43 17.13
N ASN A 259 -4.59 14.69 16.89
CA ASN A 259 -5.97 15.14 17.11
C ASN A 259 -6.97 14.49 16.15
N TYR A 260 -6.54 14.11 14.94
CA TYR A 260 -7.40 13.39 14.00
C TYR A 260 -7.70 11.95 14.46
N VAL A 261 -6.78 11.35 15.24
CA VAL A 261 -6.97 10.02 15.84
C VAL A 261 -7.71 10.14 17.19
N PHE A 262 -7.35 11.11 18.02
CA PHE A 262 -7.95 11.30 19.34
C PHE A 262 -9.41 11.76 19.28
N TYR A 263 -9.76 12.54 18.25
CA TYR A 263 -11.07 13.17 18.07
C TYR A 263 -11.55 13.02 16.61
N PRO A 264 -11.78 11.77 16.15
CA PRO A 264 -12.09 11.51 14.75
C PRO A 264 -13.42 12.14 14.34
N THR A 265 -13.46 12.71 13.14
CA THR A 265 -14.66 13.36 12.61
C THR A 265 -15.62 12.39 11.94
N LEU A 266 -15.12 11.29 11.37
CA LEU A 266 -15.93 10.32 10.62
C LEU A 266 -17.11 9.75 11.45
N PRO A 267 -16.93 9.29 12.71
CA PRO A 267 -18.06 8.83 13.51
C PRO A 267 -19.14 9.88 13.73
N ALA A 268 -18.73 11.13 13.96
CA ALA A 268 -19.68 12.24 14.15
C ALA A 268 -20.47 12.55 12.87
N LEU A 269 -19.83 12.43 11.70
CA LEU A 269 -20.50 12.59 10.40
C LEU A 269 -21.48 11.44 10.15
N ILE A 270 -21.10 10.19 10.45
CA ILE A 270 -22.00 9.04 10.37
C ILE A 270 -23.22 9.26 11.28
N GLN A 271 -23.04 9.61 12.54
CA GLN A 271 -24.15 9.88 13.46
C GLN A 271 -25.06 11.00 12.96
N LYS A 272 -24.50 12.06 12.36
CA LYS A 272 -25.29 13.17 11.82
C LYS A 272 -26.24 12.73 10.71
N LEU A 273 -25.80 11.82 9.86
CA LEU A 273 -26.59 11.28 8.74
C LEU A 273 -27.47 10.09 9.15
N TYR A 274 -26.99 9.31 10.10
CA TYR A 274 -27.64 8.09 10.62
C TYR A 274 -27.76 8.19 12.15
N PRO A 275 -28.75 8.92 12.71
CA PRO A 275 -28.90 9.09 14.15
C PRO A 275 -29.07 7.81 14.95
N SER A 276 -29.49 6.72 14.30
CA SER A 276 -29.56 5.36 14.88
C SER A 276 -28.19 4.73 15.13
N ALA A 277 -27.11 5.30 14.57
CA ALA A 277 -25.73 4.85 14.72
C ALA A 277 -24.92 5.90 15.51
N PRO A 278 -25.08 5.99 16.85
CA PRO A 278 -24.41 7.00 17.66
C PRO A 278 -22.89 6.81 17.65
N ALA A 279 -22.17 7.91 17.55
CA ALA A 279 -20.72 7.93 17.62
C ALA A 279 -20.22 7.50 19.02
N PRO A 280 -19.03 6.88 19.12
CA PRO A 280 -18.39 6.61 20.40
C PRO A 280 -18.13 7.87 21.23
N THR A 281 -18.18 7.74 22.55
CA THR A 281 -18.07 8.84 23.51
C THR A 281 -16.80 8.84 24.35
N ASN A 282 -15.92 7.82 24.18
CA ASN A 282 -14.64 7.69 24.88
C ASN A 282 -13.58 8.61 24.28
N PHE A 283 -13.50 9.83 24.74
CA PHE A 283 -12.46 10.76 24.30
C PHE A 283 -11.41 11.02 25.39
N PRO A 284 -10.10 11.12 25.01
CA PRO A 284 -9.54 10.83 23.67
C PRO A 284 -9.63 9.36 23.30
N ARG A 285 -9.81 9.05 22.00
CA ARG A 285 -10.01 7.71 21.44
C ARG A 285 -8.72 6.85 21.50
N GLN A 286 -8.43 6.28 22.69
CA GLN A 286 -7.25 5.43 22.88
C GLN A 286 -7.31 4.11 22.08
N ASP A 287 -8.51 3.60 21.83
CA ASP A 287 -8.73 2.46 20.96
C ASP A 287 -8.24 2.74 19.52
N LEU A 288 -8.43 3.96 19.01
CA LEU A 288 -7.90 4.34 17.71
C LEU A 288 -6.38 4.57 17.72
N VAL A 289 -5.81 5.03 18.83
CA VAL A 289 -4.34 5.07 19.00
C VAL A 289 -3.77 3.66 18.87
N THR A 290 -4.40 2.68 19.51
CA THR A 290 -4.02 1.27 19.40
C THR A 290 -4.14 0.77 17.96
N ALA A 291 -5.23 1.09 17.26
CA ALA A 291 -5.43 0.63 15.89
C ALA A 291 -4.46 1.27 14.89
N PHE A 292 -4.28 2.60 14.95
CA PHE A 292 -3.60 3.35 13.89
C PHE A 292 -2.14 3.71 14.20
N LEU A 293 -1.78 3.89 15.49
CA LEU A 293 -0.48 4.47 15.83
C LEU A 293 0.50 3.51 16.55
N THR A 294 0.01 2.59 17.39
CA THR A 294 0.90 1.76 18.22
C THR A 294 0.88 0.28 17.89
N GLY A 295 -0.15 -0.21 17.21
CA GLY A 295 -0.43 -1.62 17.05
C GLY A 295 -1.26 -2.20 18.20
N VAL A 296 -1.95 -3.30 17.90
CA VAL A 296 -2.83 -4.02 18.83
C VAL A 296 -1.99 -4.93 19.72
N PRO A 297 -2.11 -4.81 21.07
CA PRO A 297 -1.41 -5.67 22.00
C PRO A 297 -1.64 -7.16 21.70
N THR A 298 -0.60 -7.97 21.85
CA THR A 298 -0.58 -9.41 21.54
C THR A 298 -0.72 -9.80 20.06
N ILE A 299 -1.05 -8.87 19.19
CA ILE A 299 -1.20 -9.10 17.75
C ILE A 299 0.02 -8.55 16.99
N ASN A 300 0.13 -7.21 16.88
CA ASN A 300 1.14 -6.54 16.07
C ASN A 300 1.75 -5.29 16.71
N LYS A 301 1.63 -5.14 18.04
CA LYS A 301 2.31 -4.07 18.77
C LYS A 301 3.76 -4.44 19.01
N PRO A 302 4.75 -3.60 18.63
CA PRO A 302 6.15 -3.83 18.93
C PRO A 302 6.40 -3.92 20.44
N ALA A 303 7.34 -4.76 20.83
CA ALA A 303 7.72 -4.95 22.24
C ALA A 303 8.61 -3.82 22.77
N ASN A 304 9.15 -2.97 21.90
CA ASN A 304 10.01 -1.85 22.30
C ASN A 304 9.28 -0.88 23.24
N LYS A 305 9.85 -0.68 24.45
CA LYS A 305 9.29 0.27 25.43
C LYS A 305 9.39 1.75 25.01
N ALA A 306 10.30 2.05 24.09
CA ALA A 306 10.50 3.37 23.50
C ALA A 306 9.73 3.54 22.18
N LEU A 307 8.69 2.73 21.94
CA LEU A 307 7.84 2.81 20.77
C LEU A 307 7.36 4.24 20.54
N VAL A 308 7.63 4.76 19.35
CA VAL A 308 7.09 6.03 18.85
C VAL A 308 5.76 5.76 18.15
N PRO A 309 4.63 6.31 18.64
CA PRO A 309 3.35 6.14 17.98
C PRO A 309 3.35 6.82 16.61
N ALA A 310 3.05 6.06 15.55
CA ALA A 310 3.12 6.55 14.18
C ALA A 310 2.21 5.73 13.25
N ASP A 311 1.73 6.38 12.17
CA ASP A 311 0.97 5.72 11.12
C ASP A 311 1.88 4.84 10.26
N MET A 312 1.73 3.54 10.43
CA MET A 312 2.39 2.51 9.63
C MET A 312 1.63 1.19 9.73
N LEU A 313 1.70 0.38 8.69
CA LEU A 313 1.16 -0.98 8.70
C LEU A 313 2.14 -1.89 9.45
N ARG A 314 1.69 -2.52 10.53
CA ARG A 314 2.53 -3.39 11.36
C ARG A 314 2.24 -4.86 11.09
N LEU A 315 3.31 -5.67 11.09
CA LEU A 315 3.24 -7.11 10.87
C LEU A 315 4.06 -7.85 11.94
N ASN A 316 3.42 -8.74 12.67
CA ASN A 316 4.10 -9.74 13.48
C ASN A 316 4.53 -10.91 12.58
N THR A 317 5.81 -10.99 12.28
CA THR A 317 6.38 -11.98 11.35
C THR A 317 6.34 -13.42 11.85
N THR A 318 5.98 -13.65 13.13
CA THR A 318 5.84 -15.00 13.72
C THR A 318 4.41 -15.53 13.68
N THR A 319 3.42 -14.70 13.37
CA THR A 319 2.04 -15.17 13.24
C THR A 319 1.95 -16.19 12.08
N PRO A 320 1.40 -17.39 12.31
CA PRO A 320 1.22 -18.38 11.25
C PRO A 320 0.31 -17.86 10.14
N THR A 321 0.63 -18.23 8.92
CA THR A 321 -0.21 -17.88 7.75
C THR A 321 -1.50 -18.70 7.73
N VAL A 322 -2.57 -18.10 7.20
CA VAL A 322 -3.87 -18.75 6.98
C VAL A 322 -4.08 -18.92 5.47
N VAL A 323 -4.47 -20.12 5.04
CA VAL A 323 -4.76 -20.41 3.62
C VAL A 323 -5.96 -19.58 3.13
N ALA A 324 -5.96 -19.18 1.87
CA ALA A 324 -6.95 -18.25 1.31
C ALA A 324 -8.41 -18.65 1.58
N ALA A 325 -8.73 -19.96 1.49
CA ALA A 325 -10.08 -20.47 1.73
C ALA A 325 -10.57 -20.37 3.19
N SER A 326 -9.64 -20.17 4.14
CA SER A 326 -9.92 -20.07 5.58
C SER A 326 -9.70 -18.67 6.14
N GLN A 327 -9.29 -17.71 5.31
CA GLN A 327 -9.11 -16.33 5.74
C GLN A 327 -10.46 -15.68 6.03
N ASN A 328 -10.53 -14.93 7.14
CA ASN A 328 -11.63 -14.03 7.41
C ASN A 328 -11.26 -12.64 6.89
N ASP A 329 -12.07 -12.08 6.01
CA ASP A 329 -11.84 -10.78 5.38
C ASP A 329 -11.90 -9.59 6.36
N LEU A 330 -12.57 -9.77 7.51
CA LEU A 330 -12.54 -8.80 8.61
C LEU A 330 -11.29 -8.91 9.50
N GLY A 331 -10.35 -9.80 9.18
CA GLY A 331 -9.10 -9.94 9.90
C GLY A 331 -9.28 -10.17 11.39
N VAL A 332 -8.54 -9.42 12.20
CA VAL A 332 -8.53 -9.57 13.68
C VAL A 332 -9.90 -9.38 14.30
N ILE A 333 -10.72 -8.44 13.84
CA ILE A 333 -12.07 -8.27 14.38
C ILE A 333 -13.03 -9.38 13.97
N GLY A 334 -12.67 -10.16 12.94
CA GLY A 334 -13.34 -11.39 12.53
C GLY A 334 -12.77 -12.67 13.15
N GLY A 335 -11.80 -12.55 14.07
CA GLY A 335 -11.15 -13.67 14.76
C GLY A 335 -9.95 -14.27 14.02
N ASP A 336 -9.51 -13.69 12.90
CA ASP A 336 -8.34 -14.13 12.13
C ASP A 336 -7.12 -13.23 12.45
N THR A 337 -6.27 -13.67 13.38
CA THR A 337 -5.12 -12.91 13.86
C THR A 337 -4.00 -12.73 12.82
N ALA A 338 -4.05 -13.45 11.69
CA ALA A 338 -3.14 -13.28 10.56
C ALA A 338 -3.63 -12.25 9.53
N GLY A 339 -4.84 -11.70 9.72
CA GLY A 339 -5.41 -10.66 8.88
C GLY A 339 -5.21 -9.25 9.44
N PHE A 340 -5.69 -8.26 8.70
CA PHE A 340 -5.60 -6.85 9.06
C PHE A 340 -6.14 -6.58 10.50
N PRO A 341 -5.42 -5.78 11.33
CA PRO A 341 -4.26 -4.95 11.03
C PRO A 341 -2.89 -5.63 11.19
N ASN A 342 -2.79 -6.96 11.35
CA ASN A 342 -1.52 -7.69 11.38
C ASN A 342 -0.97 -7.88 9.95
N GLY A 343 -0.42 -6.83 9.37
CA GLY A 343 -0.26 -6.71 7.95
C GLY A 343 -1.60 -6.49 7.25
N ARG A 344 -1.60 -6.55 5.93
CA ARG A 344 -2.79 -6.54 5.09
C ARG A 344 -2.66 -7.56 3.98
N ARG A 345 -3.56 -8.54 3.94
CA ARG A 345 -3.67 -9.47 2.82
C ARG A 345 -4.55 -8.83 1.72
N PRO A 346 -4.39 -9.20 0.45
CA PRO A 346 -5.23 -8.65 -0.63
C PRO A 346 -6.74 -8.83 -0.42
N GLY A 347 -7.16 -9.91 0.26
CA GLY A 347 -8.56 -10.21 0.56
C GLY A 347 -9.10 -9.58 1.85
N ASP A 348 -8.27 -8.85 2.61
CA ASP A 348 -8.74 -8.18 3.83
C ASP A 348 -9.58 -6.95 3.46
N ASP A 349 -10.81 -6.90 3.94
CA ASP A 349 -11.76 -5.81 3.75
C ASP A 349 -11.44 -4.65 4.71
N VAL A 350 -10.42 -3.89 4.32
CA VAL A 350 -9.93 -2.79 5.17
C VAL A 350 -10.94 -1.65 5.30
N THR A 351 -11.86 -1.51 4.36
CA THR A 351 -12.91 -0.49 4.41
C THR A 351 -13.92 -0.81 5.51
N ASP A 352 -14.49 -2.00 5.51
CA ASP A 352 -15.39 -2.45 6.55
C ASP A 352 -14.72 -2.45 7.92
N VAL A 353 -13.47 -2.95 8.00
CA VAL A 353 -12.71 -2.96 9.26
C VAL A 353 -12.49 -1.54 9.78
N SER A 354 -12.09 -0.59 8.93
CA SER A 354 -11.84 0.79 9.34
C SER A 354 -13.12 1.50 9.78
N LEU A 355 -14.25 1.29 9.09
CA LEU A 355 -15.56 1.81 9.49
C LEU A 355 -15.97 1.29 10.88
N ARG A 356 -15.86 -0.02 11.11
CA ARG A 356 -16.19 -0.67 12.40
C ARG A 356 -15.27 -0.20 13.52
N VAL A 357 -13.97 -0.08 13.26
CA VAL A 357 -12.99 0.44 14.23
C VAL A 357 -13.30 1.90 14.57
N ALA A 358 -13.57 2.75 13.58
CA ALA A 358 -13.98 4.13 13.82
C ALA A 358 -15.24 4.22 14.68
N MET A 359 -16.23 3.35 14.45
CA MET A 359 -17.48 3.29 15.20
C MET A 359 -17.39 2.53 16.54
N GLY A 360 -16.18 2.06 16.93
CA GLY A 360 -15.87 1.57 18.27
C GLY A 360 -16.01 0.06 18.48
N VAL A 361 -15.85 -0.76 17.44
CA VAL A 361 -15.88 -2.23 17.60
C VAL A 361 -14.84 -2.72 18.62
N LEU A 362 -13.70 -2.03 18.76
CA LEU A 362 -12.66 -2.39 19.72
C LEU A 362 -13.10 -2.31 21.18
N CYS A 363 -14.09 -1.46 21.52
CA CYS A 363 -14.69 -1.38 22.85
C CYS A 363 -15.50 -2.64 23.22
N HIS A 364 -15.85 -3.47 22.24
CA HIS A 364 -16.56 -4.74 22.41
C HIS A 364 -15.65 -5.98 22.25
N ALA A 365 -14.42 -5.80 21.77
CA ALA A 365 -13.53 -6.91 21.39
C ALA A 365 -12.76 -7.54 22.57
N GLY A 366 -12.97 -7.06 23.82
CA GLY A 366 -12.25 -7.59 25.00
C GLY A 366 -10.73 -7.43 24.90
N LEU A 367 -10.25 -6.41 24.19
CA LEU A 367 -8.81 -6.13 24.07
C LEU A 367 -8.20 -5.73 25.41
N PRO A 368 -6.88 -5.92 25.61
CA PRO A 368 -6.19 -5.59 26.86
C PRO A 368 -6.42 -4.12 27.29
N PRO A 369 -6.20 -3.81 28.59
CA PRO A 369 -6.60 -2.56 29.26
C PRO A 369 -6.04 -1.25 28.68
N GLU A 370 -5.18 -1.33 27.69
CA GLU A 370 -4.66 -0.16 26.95
C GLU A 370 -5.67 0.42 25.95
N ALA A 371 -6.66 -0.38 25.53
CA ALA A 371 -7.83 0.09 24.81
C ALA A 371 -8.90 0.48 25.83
N THR A 372 -8.75 1.65 26.44
CA THR A 372 -9.54 2.13 27.58
C THR A 372 -10.96 2.54 27.20
N CYS A 373 -11.74 1.67 26.56
CA CYS A 373 -13.16 1.90 26.33
C CYS A 373 -13.96 0.65 26.66
N VAL A 374 -15.23 0.85 26.99
CA VAL A 374 -16.18 -0.22 27.33
C VAL A 374 -17.36 -0.19 26.34
N PRO A 375 -18.15 -1.27 26.23
CA PRO A 375 -19.30 -1.30 25.31
C PRO A 375 -20.27 -0.14 25.45
N ALA A 376 -20.43 0.41 26.66
CA ALA A 376 -21.30 1.55 26.90
C ALA A 376 -20.85 2.84 26.19
N ASP A 377 -19.55 2.97 25.91
CA ASP A 377 -18.98 4.12 25.20
C ASP A 377 -19.25 4.08 23.69
N ALA A 378 -19.50 2.90 23.14
CA ALA A 378 -19.65 2.66 21.70
C ALA A 378 -20.92 1.85 21.40
N LYS A 379 -22.09 2.44 21.63
CA LYS A 379 -23.38 1.76 21.51
C LYS A 379 -23.65 1.15 20.11
N ALA A 380 -23.07 1.74 19.06
CA ALA A 380 -23.14 1.22 17.69
C ALA A 380 -21.94 0.35 17.31
N GLY A 381 -21.01 0.06 18.24
CA GLY A 381 -19.75 -0.65 17.92
C GLY A 381 -19.92 -2.08 17.42
N THR A 382 -21.03 -2.74 17.68
CA THR A 382 -21.33 -4.09 17.14
C THR A 382 -22.09 -4.06 15.82
N ALA A 383 -22.50 -2.89 15.34
CA ALA A 383 -23.23 -2.79 14.08
C ALA A 383 -22.33 -3.19 12.89
N PRO A 384 -22.86 -3.89 11.88
CA PRO A 384 -22.08 -4.42 10.76
C PRO A 384 -21.80 -3.34 9.71
N PHE A 385 -21.09 -2.31 10.09
CA PHE A 385 -20.72 -1.22 9.16
C PHE A 385 -19.96 -1.78 7.95
N THR A 386 -20.33 -1.29 6.77
CA THR A 386 -19.81 -1.76 5.48
C THR A 386 -19.94 -0.69 4.40
N ASP A 387 -19.05 -0.73 3.39
CA ASP A 387 -19.26 -0.02 2.12
C ASP A 387 -20.07 -0.85 1.11
N GLY A 388 -20.41 -2.08 1.45
CA GLY A 388 -21.19 -3.00 0.62
C GLY A 388 -20.37 -3.73 -0.45
N VAL A 389 -19.04 -3.77 -0.35
CA VAL A 389 -18.19 -4.47 -1.31
C VAL A 389 -17.27 -5.47 -0.61
N VAL A 390 -17.37 -6.72 -1.01
CA VAL A 390 -16.52 -7.80 -0.52
C VAL A 390 -15.70 -8.41 -1.66
N LYS A 391 -14.42 -8.69 -1.42
CA LYS A 391 -13.56 -9.41 -2.34
C LYS A 391 -12.84 -10.55 -1.64
N SER A 392 -13.25 -11.78 -1.98
CA SER A 392 -12.70 -12.99 -1.35
C SER A 392 -11.19 -13.13 -1.58
N ALA A 393 -10.47 -13.63 -0.58
CA ALA A 393 -9.07 -14.02 -0.69
C ALA A 393 -8.81 -15.04 -1.82
N THR A 394 -9.77 -15.89 -2.14
CA THR A 394 -9.68 -16.85 -3.25
C THR A 394 -9.75 -16.20 -4.64
N ALA A 395 -10.11 -14.92 -4.72
CA ALA A 395 -10.08 -14.17 -5.97
C ALA A 395 -8.66 -13.77 -6.40
N PHE A 396 -7.65 -14.01 -5.58
CA PHE A 396 -6.24 -13.69 -5.87
C PHE A 396 -5.45 -14.91 -6.29
N ASP A 397 -4.25 -14.71 -6.84
CA ASP A 397 -3.37 -15.80 -7.23
C ASP A 397 -2.64 -16.37 -6.00
N SER A 398 -2.47 -17.71 -5.96
CA SER A 398 -1.75 -18.39 -4.89
C SER A 398 -0.22 -18.34 -5.04
N VAL A 399 0.27 -17.84 -6.17
CA VAL A 399 1.69 -17.74 -6.49
C VAL A 399 2.09 -16.28 -6.72
N PHE A 400 3.36 -15.97 -6.44
CA PHE A 400 3.92 -14.63 -6.67
C PHE A 400 3.71 -14.19 -8.14
N PRO A 401 3.28 -12.93 -8.38
CA PRO A 401 3.14 -11.79 -7.48
C PRO A 401 1.79 -11.70 -6.75
N TYR A 402 1.03 -12.76 -6.64
CA TYR A 402 -0.24 -12.91 -5.92
C TYR A 402 -1.42 -12.10 -6.46
N LEU A 403 -1.19 -11.19 -7.37
CA LEU A 403 -2.18 -10.30 -7.98
C LEU A 403 -2.61 -10.84 -9.36
N LYS A 404 -3.89 -10.67 -9.70
CA LYS A 404 -4.45 -11.13 -10.95
C LYS A 404 -3.85 -10.43 -12.17
N THR A 405 -3.82 -11.16 -13.29
CA THR A 405 -3.54 -10.61 -14.61
C THR A 405 -4.42 -9.38 -14.86
N PRO A 406 -3.86 -8.30 -15.44
CA PRO A 406 -4.65 -7.12 -15.74
C PRO A 406 -5.76 -7.41 -16.74
N ASN A 407 -6.81 -6.61 -16.70
CA ASN A 407 -7.84 -6.59 -17.72
C ASN A 407 -7.24 -6.14 -19.05
N ALA A 408 -7.64 -6.74 -20.15
CA ALA A 408 -7.20 -6.30 -21.49
C ALA A 408 -7.70 -4.87 -21.77
N GLY A 409 -6.84 -4.01 -22.28
CA GLY A 409 -7.19 -2.64 -22.64
C GLY A 409 -8.17 -2.58 -23.81
N SER A 410 -8.07 -3.52 -24.77
CA SER A 410 -9.05 -3.73 -25.85
C SER A 410 -9.18 -5.23 -26.16
N ARG A 411 -10.29 -5.61 -26.77
CA ARG A 411 -10.61 -6.98 -27.19
C ARG A 411 -10.49 -7.14 -28.72
#